data_0d3acdef1e6dd3b08230ab075b125d90
#
_entry.id   0d3acdef1e6dd3b08230ab075b125d90
#
_cell.length_a   1.000
_cell.length_b   1.000
_cell.length_c   1.000
_cell.angle_alpha   90.00
_cell.angle_beta   90.00
_cell.angle_gamma   90.00
#
_symmetry.space_group_name_H-M   'P 1'
#
loop_
_entity.id
_entity.type
_entity.pdbx_description
1 polymer ?
#
loop_
_entity_poly.entity_id
_entity_poly.type
_entity_poly.pdbx_seq_one_letter_code
_entity_poly.pdbx_strand_id
1 'polypeptide(L)'
;MFKRIALNYLRDWARKDERKPLVLRGARQVGKTTLVKMFAEEFDNYIYLNLEENENAALFAADYSFDDLLSGIFFKANVRQDNCRTLIFIDEIQNEPKAVQSLRYFYEKRPDIYVIAAGSLLESLMDRHISFPVGRVEYMALHPCTFVEFLSAIGEQLLAEQVEAVSVPQSLHSYTLDLFKKYMIIGGLPEVVANYAQYRDMVRLGGIFNSLLSGYRDDVEKYAAKPKEQDSIRYILNYGWTSAAHRIQFAKFTNSSFKSAYVSNAFRTLEKTLLLELVYPLTSTSFPVLPDLKKSPKLLWLDTGLVNYVAGMQEELLFTTDSDELWNGDIAEHIVAQELLGATTMFGEKRMFWVRDARNSQAEVDFVIRYKSHLLPIEVKTGNNSKLRSLHQFMEESRENIALRLWNGPLSSDVITRTDGRAFTLYNIPLYYAGHLDNWLNSLTP
;
A
#
# COMPACT_ATOMS: atom_id res chain seq x y z
N MET A 1 13.02 -13.94 -9.82
CA MET A 1 12.10 -12.79 -9.88
C MET A 1 10.70 -13.37 -9.89
N PHE A 2 9.75 -12.87 -9.13
CA PHE A 2 8.38 -13.40 -9.06
C PHE A 2 7.38 -12.40 -9.66
N LYS A 3 6.24 -12.92 -10.11
CA LYS A 3 5.22 -12.13 -10.80
C LYS A 3 4.49 -11.21 -9.81
N ARG A 4 4.29 -9.94 -10.19
CA ARG A 4 3.48 -8.96 -9.45
C ARG A 4 2.10 -8.82 -10.08
N ILE A 5 1.04 -8.75 -9.27
CA ILE A 5 -0.34 -8.50 -9.74
C ILE A 5 -0.42 -7.19 -10.52
N ALA A 6 0.32 -6.19 -10.07
CA ALA A 6 0.45 -4.88 -10.72
C ALA A 6 0.86 -4.94 -12.20
N LEU A 7 1.50 -6.03 -12.66
CA LEU A 7 1.86 -6.24 -14.06
C LEU A 7 0.61 -6.37 -14.96
N ASN A 8 -0.45 -6.98 -14.47
CA ASN A 8 -1.70 -7.10 -15.21
C ASN A 8 -2.32 -5.70 -15.45
N TYR A 9 -2.24 -4.83 -14.45
CA TYR A 9 -2.69 -3.45 -14.59
C TYR A 9 -1.89 -2.67 -15.64
N LEU A 10 -0.57 -2.86 -15.72
CA LEU A 10 0.26 -2.26 -16.76
C LEU A 10 -0.14 -2.76 -18.16
N ARG A 11 -0.47 -4.05 -18.28
CA ARG A 11 -0.98 -4.63 -19.54
C ARG A 11 -2.32 -4.02 -19.96
N ASP A 12 -3.24 -3.85 -19.00
CA ASP A 12 -4.54 -3.24 -19.27
C ASP A 12 -4.40 -1.76 -19.62
N TRP A 13 -3.51 -1.02 -18.93
CA TRP A 13 -3.16 0.34 -19.31
C TRP A 13 -2.60 0.42 -20.74
N ALA A 14 -1.73 -0.51 -21.12
CA ALA A 14 -1.12 -0.53 -22.45
C ALA A 14 -2.09 -0.82 -23.58
N ARG A 15 -3.23 -1.45 -23.30
CA ARG A 15 -4.29 -1.78 -24.29
C ARG A 15 -5.28 -0.64 -24.53
N LYS A 16 -5.22 0.43 -23.73
CA LYS A 16 -6.15 1.58 -23.89
C LYS A 16 -5.88 2.32 -25.17
N ASP A 17 -6.94 2.67 -25.92
CA ASP A 17 -6.85 3.45 -27.16
C ASP A 17 -6.36 4.87 -26.88
N GLU A 18 -6.91 5.53 -25.84
CA GLU A 18 -6.55 6.88 -25.39
C GLU A 18 -5.59 6.84 -24.19
N ARG A 19 -4.54 6.01 -24.28
CA ARG A 19 -3.56 5.85 -23.22
C ARG A 19 -2.78 7.14 -22.97
N LYS A 20 -2.67 7.53 -21.70
CA LYS A 20 -1.83 8.63 -21.24
C LYS A 20 -0.51 8.10 -20.64
N PRO A 21 0.56 8.91 -20.63
CA PRO A 21 1.73 8.60 -19.83
C PRO A 21 1.34 8.21 -18.40
N LEU A 22 1.91 7.11 -17.90
CA LEU A 22 1.61 6.58 -16.58
C LEU A 22 2.60 7.10 -15.55
N VAL A 23 2.09 7.66 -14.46
CA VAL A 23 2.88 8.06 -13.29
C VAL A 23 2.76 6.97 -12.23
N LEU A 24 3.80 6.17 -12.08
CA LEU A 24 3.88 5.08 -11.11
C LEU A 24 4.37 5.61 -9.77
N ARG A 25 3.48 5.60 -8.78
CA ARG A 25 3.75 6.04 -7.41
C ARG A 25 3.94 4.85 -6.48
N GLY A 26 4.70 5.02 -5.45
CA GLY A 26 4.94 4.00 -4.44
C GLY A 26 6.11 4.39 -3.55
N ALA A 27 6.14 3.91 -2.33
CA ALA A 27 7.25 4.12 -1.42
C ALA A 27 8.58 3.66 -2.04
N ARG A 28 9.67 4.08 -1.44
CA ARG A 28 11.00 3.53 -1.80
C ARG A 28 11.02 2.03 -1.52
N GLN A 29 11.70 1.24 -2.38
CA GLN A 29 11.91 -0.21 -2.23
C GLN A 29 10.66 -1.11 -2.41
N VAL A 30 9.53 -0.59 -2.90
CA VAL A 30 8.35 -1.43 -3.23
C VAL A 30 8.44 -2.11 -4.60
N GLY A 31 9.55 -1.91 -5.35
CA GLY A 31 9.85 -2.61 -6.60
C GLY A 31 9.37 -1.94 -7.88
N LYS A 32 9.21 -0.59 -7.90
CA LYS A 32 8.78 0.17 -9.09
C LYS A 32 9.62 -0.12 -10.33
N THR A 33 10.94 0.07 -10.22
CA THR A 33 11.89 -0.15 -11.33
C THR A 33 11.87 -1.60 -11.82
N THR A 34 11.78 -2.56 -10.89
CA THR A 34 11.70 -3.99 -11.22
C THR A 34 10.42 -4.32 -11.97
N LEU A 35 9.27 -3.78 -11.52
CA LEU A 35 7.98 -3.99 -12.19
C LEU A 35 8.01 -3.49 -13.63
N VAL A 36 8.55 -2.27 -13.87
CA VAL A 36 8.63 -1.71 -15.22
C VAL A 36 9.62 -2.49 -16.10
N LYS A 37 10.74 -2.98 -15.54
CA LYS A 37 11.67 -3.86 -16.27
C LYS A 37 11.01 -5.17 -16.69
N MET A 38 10.19 -5.79 -15.83
CA MET A 38 9.43 -6.99 -16.20
C MET A 38 8.42 -6.70 -17.31
N PHE A 39 7.75 -5.55 -17.25
CA PHE A 39 6.81 -5.12 -18.28
C PHE A 39 7.49 -4.79 -19.60
N ALA A 40 8.72 -4.28 -19.56
CA ALA A 40 9.52 -3.93 -20.73
C ALA A 40 9.87 -5.14 -21.61
N GLU A 41 9.84 -6.36 -21.07
CA GLU A 41 10.05 -7.60 -21.83
C GLU A 41 8.96 -7.84 -22.92
N GLU A 42 7.83 -7.11 -22.83
CA GLU A 42 6.73 -7.18 -23.80
C GLU A 42 6.85 -6.14 -24.95
N PHE A 43 7.99 -5.40 -25.00
CA PHE A 43 8.23 -4.33 -25.99
C PHE A 43 9.42 -4.65 -26.89
N ASP A 44 9.38 -4.14 -28.12
CA ASP A 44 10.49 -4.27 -29.06
C ASP A 44 11.69 -3.41 -28.65
N ASN A 45 11.38 -2.21 -28.11
CA ASN A 45 12.38 -1.27 -27.64
C ASN A 45 12.08 -0.84 -26.20
N TYR A 46 13.11 -0.82 -25.37
CA TYR A 46 13.04 -0.31 -24.00
C TYR A 46 14.12 0.75 -23.78
N ILE A 47 13.71 1.96 -23.43
CA ILE A 47 14.59 3.08 -23.11
C ILE A 47 14.43 3.41 -21.62
N TYR A 48 15.52 3.25 -20.86
CA TYR A 48 15.56 3.54 -19.43
C TYR A 48 16.35 4.81 -19.15
N LEU A 49 15.70 5.79 -18.51
CA LEU A 49 16.28 7.07 -18.14
C LEU A 49 16.14 7.27 -16.63
N ASN A 50 17.22 7.03 -15.89
CA ASN A 50 17.29 7.37 -14.46
C ASN A 50 17.75 8.83 -14.30
N LEU A 51 16.88 9.69 -13.78
CA LEU A 51 17.18 11.12 -13.62
C LEU A 51 18.00 11.44 -12.37
N GLU A 52 18.48 10.44 -11.60
CA GLU A 52 19.62 10.62 -10.68
C GLU A 52 20.94 10.73 -11.43
N GLU A 53 21.02 10.23 -12.66
CA GLU A 53 22.19 10.35 -13.52
C GLU A 53 22.17 11.71 -14.23
N ASN A 54 23.21 12.52 -14.01
CA ASN A 54 23.31 13.88 -14.56
C ASN A 54 23.15 13.92 -16.10
N GLU A 55 23.66 12.93 -16.80
CA GLU A 55 23.55 12.85 -18.25
C GLU A 55 22.11 12.65 -18.74
N ASN A 56 21.28 11.89 -18.00
CA ASN A 56 19.88 11.71 -18.32
C ASN A 56 19.08 12.96 -17.97
N ALA A 57 19.34 13.55 -16.81
CA ALA A 57 18.71 14.79 -16.38
C ALA A 57 19.00 15.96 -17.35
N ALA A 58 20.25 16.05 -17.85
CA ALA A 58 20.67 17.10 -18.79
C ALA A 58 19.87 17.13 -20.10
N LEU A 59 19.36 15.96 -20.56
CA LEU A 59 18.51 15.89 -21.76
C LEU A 59 17.22 16.73 -21.58
N PHE A 60 16.64 16.71 -20.38
CA PHE A 60 15.40 17.45 -20.08
C PHE A 60 15.66 18.87 -19.60
N ALA A 61 16.80 19.12 -18.95
CA ALA A 61 17.15 20.43 -18.39
C ALA A 61 17.34 21.52 -19.45
N ALA A 62 17.81 21.16 -20.64
CA ALA A 62 18.02 22.07 -21.74
C ALA A 62 16.70 22.55 -22.37
N ASP A 63 16.71 23.77 -22.97
CA ASP A 63 15.55 24.33 -23.66
C ASP A 63 15.48 23.82 -25.11
N TYR A 64 15.44 22.52 -25.29
CA TYR A 64 15.24 21.89 -26.58
C TYR A 64 13.78 21.88 -27.00
N SER A 65 13.51 21.84 -28.31
CA SER A 65 12.19 21.47 -28.79
C SER A 65 11.86 20.04 -28.36
N PHE A 66 10.58 19.69 -28.31
CA PHE A 66 10.20 18.31 -27.96
C PHE A 66 10.75 17.27 -28.95
N ASP A 67 10.82 17.64 -30.24
CA ASP A 67 11.34 16.76 -31.28
C ASP A 67 12.86 16.55 -31.15
N ASP A 68 13.62 17.59 -30.76
CA ASP A 68 15.04 17.47 -30.46
C ASP A 68 15.28 16.64 -29.19
N LEU A 69 14.48 16.87 -28.13
CA LEU A 69 14.52 16.06 -26.91
C LEU A 69 14.30 14.60 -27.24
N LEU A 70 13.25 14.28 -28.01
CA LEU A 70 12.92 12.92 -28.39
C LEU A 70 14.04 12.27 -29.21
N SER A 71 14.58 13.00 -30.19
CA SER A 71 15.73 12.54 -31.00
C SER A 71 16.94 12.25 -30.13
N GLY A 72 17.23 13.12 -29.15
CA GLY A 72 18.30 12.91 -28.16
C GLY A 72 18.11 11.68 -27.32
N ILE A 73 16.89 11.40 -26.85
CA ILE A 73 16.54 10.20 -26.07
C ILE A 73 16.80 8.93 -26.89
N PHE A 74 16.31 8.87 -28.14
CA PHE A 74 16.49 7.71 -29.01
C PHE A 74 17.95 7.51 -29.39
N PHE A 75 18.65 8.59 -29.72
CA PHE A 75 20.09 8.54 -30.06
C PHE A 75 20.93 8.03 -28.88
N LYS A 76 20.71 8.57 -27.66
CA LYS A 76 21.44 8.14 -26.47
C LYS A 76 21.20 6.66 -26.16
N ALA A 77 19.97 6.19 -26.36
CA ALA A 77 19.62 4.78 -26.13
C ALA A 77 20.11 3.86 -27.24
N ASN A 78 20.67 4.38 -28.32
CA ASN A 78 21.03 3.64 -29.53
C ASN A 78 19.87 2.85 -30.15
N VAL A 79 18.68 3.44 -30.11
CA VAL A 79 17.43 2.88 -30.64
C VAL A 79 16.98 3.71 -31.84
N ARG A 80 16.50 3.05 -32.90
CA ARG A 80 15.93 3.75 -34.06
C ARG A 80 14.53 4.25 -33.73
N GLN A 81 14.22 5.44 -34.24
CA GLN A 81 12.90 6.03 -34.14
C GLN A 81 12.01 5.50 -35.30
N ASP A 82 11.50 4.31 -35.13
CA ASP A 82 10.67 3.58 -36.09
C ASP A 82 9.27 3.27 -35.51
N ASN A 83 8.48 2.41 -36.20
CA ASN A 83 7.14 2.03 -35.76
C ASN A 83 7.10 0.85 -34.78
N CYS A 84 8.23 0.45 -34.18
CA CYS A 84 8.30 -0.59 -33.19
C CYS A 84 7.66 -0.15 -31.88
N ARG A 85 7.06 -1.09 -31.14
CA ARG A 85 6.52 -0.80 -29.80
C ARG A 85 7.64 -0.39 -28.86
N THR A 86 7.68 0.87 -28.49
CA THR A 86 8.75 1.46 -27.68
C THR A 86 8.19 1.87 -26.32
N LEU A 87 8.82 1.39 -25.25
CA LEU A 87 8.58 1.83 -23.87
C LEU A 87 9.73 2.74 -23.42
N ILE A 88 9.40 3.97 -23.03
CA ILE A 88 10.31 4.89 -22.33
C ILE A 88 9.96 4.88 -20.86
N PHE A 89 10.94 4.54 -20.01
CA PHE A 89 10.80 4.60 -18.57
C PHE A 89 11.70 5.71 -18.00
N ILE A 90 11.04 6.72 -17.41
CA ILE A 90 11.68 7.87 -16.76
C ILE A 90 11.62 7.63 -15.26
N ASP A 91 12.73 7.16 -14.67
CA ASP A 91 12.82 6.87 -13.24
C ASP A 91 13.36 8.08 -12.46
N GLU A 92 12.93 8.23 -11.21
CA GLU A 92 13.23 9.35 -10.31
C GLU A 92 12.93 10.73 -10.93
N ILE A 93 11.77 10.82 -11.61
CA ILE A 93 11.35 12.00 -12.41
C ILE A 93 11.30 13.30 -11.59
N GLN A 94 11.21 13.25 -10.25
CA GLN A 94 11.22 14.44 -9.40
C GLN A 94 12.55 15.20 -9.42
N ASN A 95 13.63 14.58 -9.92
CA ASN A 95 14.95 15.23 -9.98
C ASN A 95 15.04 16.26 -11.12
N GLU A 96 14.18 16.14 -12.16
CA GLU A 96 14.14 17.11 -13.26
C GLU A 96 12.69 17.60 -13.55
N PRO A 97 12.34 18.83 -13.13
CA PRO A 97 11.01 19.40 -13.32
C PRO A 97 10.52 19.46 -14.77
N LYS A 98 11.44 19.72 -15.74
CA LYS A 98 11.06 19.78 -17.16
C LYS A 98 10.68 18.41 -17.72
N ALA A 99 11.22 17.32 -17.15
CA ALA A 99 10.79 15.97 -17.50
C ALA A 99 9.32 15.73 -17.16
N VAL A 100 8.84 16.26 -16.01
CA VAL A 100 7.41 16.20 -15.66
C VAL A 100 6.54 16.95 -16.69
N GLN A 101 6.99 18.13 -17.12
CA GLN A 101 6.28 18.92 -18.12
C GLN A 101 6.25 18.24 -19.49
N SER A 102 7.31 17.50 -19.84
CA SER A 102 7.43 16.77 -21.11
C SER A 102 6.39 15.66 -21.27
N LEU A 103 5.85 15.11 -20.18
CA LEU A 103 4.79 14.09 -20.22
C LEU A 103 3.56 14.54 -21.02
N ARG A 104 3.25 15.86 -20.97
CA ARG A 104 2.17 16.43 -21.79
C ARG A 104 2.44 16.24 -23.28
N TYR A 105 3.67 16.52 -23.73
CA TYR A 105 4.02 16.44 -25.15
C TYR A 105 4.09 15.01 -25.66
N PHE A 106 4.47 14.04 -24.82
CA PHE A 106 4.35 12.62 -25.15
C PHE A 106 2.89 12.26 -25.45
N TYR A 107 1.96 12.67 -24.59
CA TYR A 107 0.53 12.43 -24.82
C TYR A 107 -0.01 13.09 -26.08
N GLU A 108 0.31 14.39 -26.29
CA GLU A 108 -0.30 15.20 -27.36
C GLU A 108 0.33 14.94 -28.73
N LYS A 109 1.63 14.61 -28.81
CA LYS A 109 2.38 14.51 -30.08
C LYS A 109 2.82 13.09 -30.43
N ARG A 110 3.01 12.22 -29.43
CA ARG A 110 3.53 10.87 -29.65
C ARG A 110 2.79 9.83 -28.81
N PRO A 111 1.48 9.66 -29.02
CA PRO A 111 0.68 8.66 -28.31
C PRO A 111 1.05 7.22 -28.67
N ASP A 112 1.81 7.01 -29.75
CA ASP A 112 2.39 5.73 -30.17
C ASP A 112 3.46 5.22 -29.19
N ILE A 113 4.18 6.12 -28.50
CA ILE A 113 5.20 5.77 -27.51
C ILE A 113 4.57 5.51 -26.15
N TYR A 114 4.95 4.41 -25.52
CA TYR A 114 4.55 4.09 -24.16
C TYR A 114 5.49 4.78 -23.18
N VAL A 115 4.95 5.58 -22.27
CA VAL A 115 5.76 6.32 -21.29
C VAL A 115 5.30 5.99 -19.89
N ILE A 116 6.21 5.51 -19.07
CA ILE A 116 6.04 5.34 -17.63
C ILE A 116 7.04 6.26 -16.94
N ALA A 117 6.55 7.08 -16.01
CA ALA A 117 7.37 7.89 -15.14
C ALA A 117 7.22 7.36 -13.70
N ALA A 118 8.32 7.25 -12.96
CA ALA A 118 8.28 6.84 -11.57
C ALA A 118 9.10 7.76 -10.67
N GLY A 119 8.75 7.77 -9.39
CA GLY A 119 9.51 8.46 -8.36
C GLY A 119 8.95 8.18 -6.98
N SER A 120 9.81 8.25 -5.98
CA SER A 120 9.45 8.02 -4.57
C SER A 120 9.03 9.29 -3.82
N LEU A 121 9.40 10.47 -4.34
CA LEU A 121 9.20 11.79 -3.73
C LEU A 121 8.42 12.76 -4.63
N LEU A 122 7.47 12.24 -5.38
CA LEU A 122 6.72 13.05 -6.37
C LEU A 122 5.94 14.21 -5.72
N GLU A 123 5.53 14.06 -4.46
CA GLU A 123 4.87 15.15 -3.70
C GLU A 123 5.81 16.34 -3.44
N SER A 124 7.14 16.12 -3.41
CA SER A 124 8.11 17.21 -3.26
C SER A 124 8.12 18.18 -4.45
N LEU A 125 7.67 17.74 -5.61
CA LEU A 125 7.49 18.60 -6.80
C LEU A 125 6.38 19.62 -6.57
N MET A 126 5.29 19.22 -5.93
CA MET A 126 4.16 20.12 -5.63
C MET A 126 4.58 21.23 -4.66
N ASP A 127 5.43 20.90 -3.69
CA ASP A 127 6.01 21.89 -2.76
C ASP A 127 6.93 22.90 -3.50
N ARG A 128 7.44 22.54 -4.68
CA ARG A 128 8.23 23.42 -5.58
C ARG A 128 7.38 24.10 -6.67
N HIS A 129 6.06 24.12 -6.52
CA HIS A 129 5.10 24.66 -7.50
C HIS A 129 5.15 24.00 -8.90
N ILE A 130 5.61 22.74 -8.96
CA ILE A 130 5.62 21.95 -10.18
C ILE A 130 4.46 20.97 -10.09
N SER A 131 3.53 21.08 -11.01
CA SER A 131 2.38 20.18 -11.11
C SER A 131 2.49 19.26 -12.31
N PHE A 132 2.04 18.01 -12.13
CA PHE A 132 1.84 17.13 -13.28
C PHE A 132 0.79 17.71 -14.20
N PRO A 133 0.91 17.50 -15.53
CA PRO A 133 -0.03 18.05 -16.49
C PRO A 133 -1.43 17.42 -16.31
N VAL A 134 -2.36 18.24 -15.77
CA VAL A 134 -3.73 17.80 -15.45
C VAL A 134 -4.43 17.25 -16.68
N GLY A 135 -5.03 16.07 -16.53
CA GLY A 135 -5.75 15.39 -17.61
C GLY A 135 -4.87 14.80 -18.72
N ARG A 136 -3.53 14.87 -18.60
CA ARG A 136 -2.56 14.37 -19.59
C ARG A 136 -1.73 13.19 -19.08
N VAL A 137 -1.95 12.78 -17.83
CA VAL A 137 -1.30 11.62 -17.20
C VAL A 137 -2.33 10.76 -16.50
N GLU A 138 -2.01 9.49 -16.32
CA GLU A 138 -2.70 8.55 -15.45
C GLU A 138 -1.81 8.22 -14.25
N TYR A 139 -2.43 7.79 -13.15
CA TYR A 139 -1.69 7.43 -11.93
C TYR A 139 -1.94 5.99 -11.57
N MET A 140 -0.88 5.34 -11.11
CA MET A 140 -0.93 4.00 -10.53
C MET A 140 -0.15 3.99 -9.22
N ALA A 141 -0.69 3.35 -8.19
CA ALA A 141 0.02 3.08 -6.95
C ALA A 141 0.63 1.67 -6.97
N LEU A 142 1.86 1.54 -6.45
CA LEU A 142 2.49 0.26 -6.18
C LEU A 142 2.76 0.14 -4.69
N HIS A 143 2.21 -0.92 -4.10
CA HIS A 143 2.32 -1.25 -2.69
C HIS A 143 3.28 -2.42 -2.46
N PRO A 144 3.65 -2.76 -1.22
CA PRO A 144 4.31 -4.02 -0.89
C PRO A 144 3.57 -5.23 -1.48
N CYS A 145 4.22 -6.35 -1.58
CA CYS A 145 3.62 -7.58 -2.09
C CYS A 145 2.46 -8.01 -1.20
N THR A 146 1.37 -8.46 -1.82
CA THR A 146 0.24 -9.08 -1.12
C THR A 146 0.55 -10.53 -0.74
N PHE A 147 -0.31 -11.14 0.05
CA PHE A 147 -0.18 -12.55 0.42
C PHE A 147 -0.16 -13.48 -0.80
N VAL A 148 -0.98 -13.21 -1.82
CA VAL A 148 -1.00 -13.99 -3.08
C VAL A 148 0.34 -13.87 -3.83
N GLU A 149 0.93 -12.68 -3.86
CA GLU A 149 2.26 -12.47 -4.44
C GLU A 149 3.36 -13.16 -3.62
N PHE A 150 3.24 -13.16 -2.29
CA PHE A 150 4.12 -13.92 -1.40
C PHE A 150 4.02 -15.43 -1.66
N LEU A 151 2.81 -16.00 -1.75
CA LEU A 151 2.60 -17.40 -2.08
C LEU A 151 3.24 -17.76 -3.43
N SER A 152 3.02 -16.95 -4.45
CA SER A 152 3.64 -17.13 -5.77
C SER A 152 5.16 -17.08 -5.70
N ALA A 153 5.72 -16.16 -4.92
CA ALA A 153 7.17 -16.03 -4.73
C ALA A 153 7.78 -17.26 -4.08
N ILE A 154 7.08 -17.85 -3.13
CA ILE A 154 7.53 -19.06 -2.42
C ILE A 154 7.23 -20.38 -3.17
N GLY A 155 6.66 -20.34 -4.37
CA GLY A 155 6.38 -21.52 -5.20
C GLY A 155 5.02 -22.16 -4.94
N GLU A 156 4.15 -21.55 -4.12
CA GLU A 156 2.78 -22.03 -3.80
C GLU A 156 1.75 -21.47 -4.80
N GLN A 157 2.01 -21.65 -6.10
CA GLN A 157 1.22 -21.02 -7.16
C GLN A 157 -0.26 -21.46 -7.17
N LEU A 158 -0.53 -22.76 -7.00
CA LEU A 158 -1.90 -23.27 -6.97
C LEU A 158 -2.68 -22.72 -5.76
N LEU A 159 -2.01 -22.59 -4.62
CA LEU A 159 -2.64 -22.02 -3.43
C LEU A 159 -2.89 -20.52 -3.61
N ALA A 160 -1.98 -19.80 -4.26
CA ALA A 160 -2.17 -18.39 -4.59
C ALA A 160 -3.44 -18.19 -5.45
N GLU A 161 -3.64 -19.01 -6.47
CA GLU A 161 -4.84 -18.97 -7.33
C GLU A 161 -6.12 -19.27 -6.54
N GLN A 162 -6.07 -20.23 -5.60
CA GLN A 162 -7.22 -20.55 -4.74
C GLN A 162 -7.53 -19.44 -3.73
N VAL A 163 -6.51 -18.77 -3.19
CA VAL A 163 -6.71 -17.61 -2.30
C VAL A 163 -7.31 -16.45 -3.08
N GLU A 164 -6.81 -16.15 -4.26
CA GLU A 164 -7.34 -15.09 -5.14
C GLU A 164 -8.80 -15.36 -5.53
N ALA A 165 -9.14 -16.62 -5.83
CA ALA A 165 -10.50 -17.06 -6.17
C ALA A 165 -11.40 -17.27 -4.93
N VAL A 166 -10.91 -17.09 -3.72
CA VAL A 166 -11.61 -17.38 -2.45
C VAL A 166 -12.20 -18.80 -2.38
N SER A 167 -11.42 -19.76 -2.84
CA SER A 167 -11.85 -21.17 -3.02
C SER A 167 -10.92 -22.19 -2.34
N VAL A 168 -10.14 -21.76 -1.34
CA VAL A 168 -9.25 -22.68 -0.58
C VAL A 168 -10.07 -23.77 0.08
N PRO A 169 -9.79 -25.06 -0.18
CA PRO A 169 -10.46 -26.17 0.48
C PRO A 169 -10.29 -26.11 2.00
N GLN A 170 -11.33 -26.50 2.74
CA GLN A 170 -11.28 -26.52 4.21
C GLN A 170 -10.13 -27.36 4.75
N SER A 171 -9.76 -28.45 4.08
CA SER A 171 -8.60 -29.28 4.43
C SER A 171 -7.26 -28.56 4.38
N LEU A 172 -7.15 -27.47 3.59
CA LEU A 172 -5.95 -26.66 3.48
C LEU A 172 -5.98 -25.39 4.33
N HIS A 173 -7.07 -25.16 5.09
CA HIS A 173 -7.24 -23.94 5.89
C HIS A 173 -6.06 -23.72 6.87
N SER A 174 -5.70 -24.72 7.68
CA SER A 174 -4.60 -24.59 8.65
C SER A 174 -3.27 -24.35 7.96
N TYR A 175 -2.98 -25.05 6.87
CA TYR A 175 -1.76 -24.84 6.09
C TYR A 175 -1.66 -23.43 5.51
N THR A 176 -2.77 -22.93 4.92
CA THR A 176 -2.85 -21.57 4.37
C THR A 176 -2.67 -20.53 5.48
N LEU A 177 -3.30 -20.75 6.63
CA LEU A 177 -3.19 -19.86 7.79
C LEU A 177 -1.74 -19.81 8.32
N ASP A 178 -1.02 -20.92 8.35
CA ASP A 178 0.39 -20.97 8.79
C ASP A 178 1.32 -20.24 7.80
N LEU A 179 1.02 -20.28 6.49
CA LEU A 179 1.74 -19.48 5.50
C LEU A 179 1.41 -17.98 5.64
N PHE A 180 0.15 -17.66 5.95
CA PHE A 180 -0.25 -16.28 6.22
C PHE A 180 0.45 -15.71 7.46
N LYS A 181 0.59 -16.51 8.52
CA LYS A 181 1.39 -16.17 9.71
C LYS A 181 2.84 -15.83 9.35
N LYS A 182 3.47 -16.66 8.51
CA LYS A 182 4.83 -16.38 8.04
C LYS A 182 4.90 -15.07 7.27
N TYR A 183 3.94 -14.83 6.37
CA TYR A 183 3.85 -13.57 5.64
C TYR A 183 3.67 -12.36 6.56
N MET A 184 2.86 -12.47 7.61
CA MET A 184 2.72 -11.40 8.60
C MET A 184 4.04 -11.02 9.27
N ILE A 185 4.90 -12.01 9.56
CA ILE A 185 6.22 -11.78 10.18
C ILE A 185 7.19 -11.15 9.17
N ILE A 186 7.17 -11.64 7.93
CA ILE A 186 8.11 -11.27 6.86
C ILE A 186 7.72 -9.94 6.23
N GLY A 187 6.42 -9.66 6.12
CA GLY A 187 5.90 -8.52 5.37
C GLY A 187 5.90 -8.75 3.86
N GLY A 188 5.62 -7.66 3.13
CA GLY A 188 5.48 -7.66 1.67
C GLY A 188 6.58 -6.90 0.93
N LEU A 189 7.66 -6.43 1.57
CA LEU A 189 8.73 -5.75 0.85
C LEU A 189 9.41 -6.72 -0.14
N PRO A 190 9.49 -6.37 -1.45
CA PRO A 190 9.90 -7.33 -2.48
C PRO A 190 11.28 -7.96 -2.27
N GLU A 191 12.25 -7.20 -1.76
CA GLU A 191 13.58 -7.70 -1.47
C GLU A 191 13.55 -8.74 -0.33
N VAL A 192 12.77 -8.47 0.71
CA VAL A 192 12.59 -9.37 1.86
C VAL A 192 11.89 -10.66 1.40
N VAL A 193 10.80 -10.53 0.64
CA VAL A 193 10.05 -11.66 0.08
C VAL A 193 10.93 -12.51 -0.83
N ALA A 194 11.70 -11.88 -1.74
CA ALA A 194 12.59 -12.59 -2.64
C ALA A 194 13.70 -13.35 -1.91
N ASN A 195 14.30 -12.74 -0.89
CA ASN A 195 15.32 -13.38 -0.07
C ASN A 195 14.77 -14.58 0.69
N TYR A 196 13.60 -14.41 1.34
CA TYR A 196 12.93 -15.52 2.02
C TYR A 196 12.53 -16.63 1.04
N ALA A 197 12.02 -16.29 -0.13
CA ALA A 197 11.67 -17.28 -1.17
C ALA A 197 12.87 -18.14 -1.59
N GLN A 198 14.05 -17.53 -1.67
CA GLN A 198 15.28 -18.21 -2.07
C GLN A 198 15.90 -19.08 -0.97
N TYR A 199 15.97 -18.54 0.25
CA TYR A 199 16.77 -19.18 1.33
C TYR A 199 15.93 -19.83 2.42
N ARG A 200 14.66 -19.50 2.56
CA ARG A 200 13.73 -19.99 3.60
C ARG A 200 14.24 -19.74 5.03
N ASP A 201 15.05 -18.72 5.20
CA ASP A 201 15.72 -18.36 6.46
C ASP A 201 15.30 -16.96 6.90
N MET A 202 14.56 -16.88 8.02
CA MET A 202 14.09 -15.61 8.57
C MET A 202 15.19 -14.82 9.27
N VAL A 203 16.22 -15.46 9.80
CA VAL A 203 17.32 -14.79 10.50
C VAL A 203 18.11 -13.88 9.56
N ARG A 204 18.24 -14.29 8.30
CA ARG A 204 18.91 -13.50 7.27
C ARG A 204 18.20 -12.18 6.94
N LEU A 205 16.89 -12.09 7.20
CA LEU A 205 16.10 -10.91 6.84
C LEU A 205 16.47 -9.69 7.69
N GLY A 206 17.00 -9.88 8.88
CA GLY A 206 17.41 -8.78 9.78
C GLY A 206 18.39 -7.80 9.14
N GLY A 207 19.36 -8.30 8.35
CA GLY A 207 20.30 -7.44 7.61
C GLY A 207 19.61 -6.58 6.54
N ILE A 208 18.60 -7.14 5.86
CA ILE A 208 17.83 -6.42 4.82
C ILE A 208 16.97 -5.33 5.48
N PHE A 209 16.25 -5.66 6.55
CA PHE A 209 15.44 -4.69 7.27
C PHE A 209 16.28 -3.54 7.83
N ASN A 210 17.45 -3.84 8.39
CA ASN A 210 18.36 -2.81 8.90
C ASN A 210 18.83 -1.87 7.78
N SER A 211 19.18 -2.42 6.61
CA SER A 211 19.57 -1.64 5.43
C SER A 211 18.43 -0.73 4.95
N LEU A 212 17.21 -1.25 4.87
CA LEU A 212 16.01 -0.49 4.49
C LEU A 212 15.74 0.67 5.44
N LEU A 213 15.76 0.41 6.76
CA LEU A 213 15.56 1.43 7.78
C LEU A 213 16.64 2.51 7.77
N SER A 214 17.90 2.12 7.54
CA SER A 214 19.00 3.06 7.36
C SER A 214 18.75 3.95 6.16
N GLY A 215 18.35 3.38 5.02
CA GLY A 215 18.00 4.15 3.83
C GLY A 215 16.86 5.14 4.05
N TYR A 216 15.79 4.78 4.79
CA TYR A 216 14.71 5.71 5.14
C TYR A 216 15.19 6.84 6.06
N ARG A 217 16.12 6.57 7.00
CA ARG A 217 16.71 7.59 7.88
C ARG A 217 17.63 8.54 7.13
N ASP A 218 18.43 8.04 6.20
CA ASP A 218 19.34 8.84 5.37
C ASP A 218 18.57 9.76 4.43
N ASP A 219 17.39 9.36 3.97
CA ASP A 219 16.55 10.18 3.11
C ASP A 219 15.84 11.34 3.84
N VAL A 220 15.89 11.40 5.18
CA VAL A 220 15.20 12.46 5.96
C VAL A 220 15.59 13.87 5.50
N GLU A 221 16.83 14.06 5.09
CA GLU A 221 17.31 15.36 4.60
C GLU A 221 16.67 15.76 3.26
N LYS A 222 16.25 14.77 2.46
CA LYS A 222 15.49 14.99 1.23
C LYS A 222 14.02 15.35 1.52
N TYR A 223 13.49 14.92 2.68
CA TYR A 223 12.08 15.10 3.05
C TYR A 223 11.81 16.47 3.69
N ALA A 224 12.78 17.01 4.43
CA ALA A 224 12.60 18.27 5.15
C ALA A 224 13.88 19.13 5.14
N ALA A 225 13.71 20.42 4.87
CA ALA A 225 14.84 21.36 4.81
C ALA A 225 15.22 21.93 6.20
N LYS A 226 14.28 21.91 7.18
CA LYS A 226 14.49 22.54 8.48
C LYS A 226 14.97 21.52 9.52
N PRO A 227 16.02 21.82 10.32
CA PRO A 227 16.57 20.89 11.30
C PRO A 227 15.53 20.31 12.28
N LYS A 228 14.61 21.15 12.80
CA LYS A 228 13.57 20.68 13.74
C LYS A 228 12.57 19.73 13.11
N GLU A 229 12.30 19.86 11.82
CA GLU A 229 11.45 18.94 11.08
C GLU A 229 12.20 17.61 10.86
N GLN A 230 13.48 17.67 10.47
CA GLN A 230 14.34 16.49 10.34
C GLN A 230 14.41 15.72 11.66
N ASP A 231 14.64 16.41 12.79
CA ASP A 231 14.70 15.76 14.11
C ASP A 231 13.38 15.12 14.49
N SER A 232 12.25 15.78 14.17
CA SER A 232 10.92 15.19 14.42
C SER A 232 10.66 13.96 13.55
N ILE A 233 11.09 13.97 12.28
CA ILE A 233 10.99 12.80 11.37
C ILE A 233 11.86 11.66 11.89
N ARG A 234 13.13 11.94 12.25
CA ARG A 234 14.02 10.93 12.85
C ARG A 234 13.44 10.33 14.12
N TYR A 235 12.81 11.15 14.95
CA TYR A 235 12.14 10.68 16.17
C TYR A 235 11.00 9.70 15.83
N ILE A 236 10.13 10.04 14.86
CA ILE A 236 9.04 9.16 14.42
C ILE A 236 9.59 7.85 13.84
N LEU A 237 10.64 7.90 13.01
CA LEU A 237 11.29 6.73 12.43
C LEU A 237 11.99 5.84 13.47
N ASN A 238 12.35 6.38 14.63
CA ASN A 238 12.96 5.59 15.71
C ASN A 238 11.93 4.99 16.67
N TYR A 239 10.84 5.69 16.95
CA TYR A 239 9.95 5.35 18.05
C TYR A 239 8.48 5.13 17.66
N GLY A 240 8.10 5.46 16.43
CA GLY A 240 6.70 5.46 16.00
C GLY A 240 6.15 4.07 15.63
N TRP A 241 7.00 3.08 15.42
CA TRP A 241 6.60 1.76 14.94
C TRP A 241 5.71 0.99 15.90
N THR A 242 5.94 1.16 17.22
CA THR A 242 5.13 0.55 18.27
C THR A 242 3.69 1.10 18.36
N SER A 243 3.40 2.16 17.62
CA SER A 243 2.05 2.73 17.49
C SER A 243 1.33 2.27 16.20
N ALA A 244 1.84 1.24 15.53
CA ALA A 244 1.20 0.65 14.35
C ALA A 244 -0.22 0.16 14.71
N ALA A 245 -1.18 0.41 13.82
CA ALA A 245 -2.61 0.15 13.98
C ALA A 245 -3.31 0.89 15.13
N HIS A 246 -2.59 1.70 15.90
CA HIS A 246 -3.20 2.51 16.96
C HIS A 246 -3.59 3.92 16.52
N ARG A 247 -4.59 4.48 17.19
CA ARG A 247 -4.92 5.90 17.09
C ARG A 247 -3.89 6.73 17.82
N ILE A 248 -3.31 7.72 17.13
CA ILE A 248 -2.23 8.53 17.67
C ILE A 248 -2.67 9.96 17.99
N GLN A 249 -1.99 10.56 18.95
CA GLN A 249 -2.06 11.99 19.24
C GLN A 249 -0.72 12.62 18.90
N PHE A 250 -0.73 13.73 18.16
CA PHE A 250 0.50 14.43 17.83
C PHE A 250 1.14 15.13 19.04
N ALA A 251 0.31 15.51 20.02
CA ALA A 251 0.80 16.06 21.29
C ALA A 251 1.42 14.93 22.13
N LYS A 252 2.68 15.13 22.55
CA LYS A 252 3.42 14.14 23.36
C LYS A 252 3.50 12.73 22.72
N PHE A 253 3.50 12.66 21.39
CA PHE A 253 3.63 11.38 20.69
C PHE A 253 4.83 10.60 21.22
N THR A 254 4.61 9.36 21.68
CA THR A 254 5.62 8.49 22.32
C THR A 254 6.49 9.20 23.38
N ASN A 255 5.89 10.11 24.16
CA ASN A 255 6.56 10.95 25.16
C ASN A 255 7.57 11.96 24.60
N SER A 256 7.44 12.35 23.33
CA SER A 256 8.32 13.35 22.73
C SER A 256 8.20 14.73 23.39
N SER A 257 9.30 15.44 23.43
CA SER A 257 9.36 16.85 23.85
C SER A 257 9.02 17.85 22.74
N PHE A 258 8.80 17.37 21.51
CA PHE A 258 8.47 18.23 20.36
C PHE A 258 7.07 18.83 20.50
N LYS A 259 6.91 20.06 20.00
CA LYS A 259 5.58 20.67 19.86
C LYS A 259 4.73 19.85 18.88
N SER A 260 3.44 19.70 19.16
CA SER A 260 2.50 18.92 18.34
C SER A 260 2.49 19.33 16.86
N ALA A 261 2.72 20.60 16.55
CA ALA A 261 2.81 21.09 15.17
C ALA A 261 3.99 20.48 14.40
N TYR A 262 5.16 20.33 15.01
CA TYR A 262 6.32 19.68 14.36
C TYR A 262 6.08 18.20 14.14
N VAL A 263 5.49 17.52 15.14
CA VAL A 263 5.14 16.10 15.03
C VAL A 263 4.09 15.88 13.93
N SER A 264 3.05 16.71 13.90
CA SER A 264 2.01 16.65 12.86
C SER A 264 2.60 16.88 11.46
N ASN A 265 3.47 17.87 11.29
CA ASN A 265 4.12 18.12 9.98
C ASN A 265 5.04 16.97 9.58
N ALA A 266 5.80 16.41 10.51
CA ALA A 266 6.67 15.26 10.26
C ALA A 266 5.87 14.03 9.80
N PHE A 267 4.74 13.72 10.44
CA PHE A 267 3.84 12.66 9.99
C PHE A 267 3.30 12.91 8.58
N ARG A 268 2.84 14.13 8.29
CA ARG A 268 2.36 14.48 6.94
C ARG A 268 3.45 14.38 5.89
N THR A 269 4.68 14.72 6.24
CA THR A 269 5.84 14.55 5.34
C THR A 269 6.10 13.08 5.06
N LEU A 270 6.08 12.22 6.09
CA LEU A 270 6.25 10.78 5.92
C LEU A 270 5.06 10.15 5.16
N GLU A 271 3.83 10.64 5.35
CA GLU A 271 2.67 10.21 4.56
C GLU A 271 2.85 10.51 3.08
N LYS A 272 3.41 11.68 2.71
CA LYS A 272 3.72 12.04 1.32
C LYS A 272 4.74 11.08 0.67
N THR A 273 5.63 10.47 1.45
CA THR A 273 6.58 9.46 0.97
C THR A 273 5.98 8.07 0.85
N LEU A 274 4.72 7.91 1.24
CA LEU A 274 3.98 6.64 1.31
C LEU A 274 4.61 5.61 2.27
N LEU A 275 5.47 6.05 3.20
CA LEU A 275 6.04 5.19 4.24
C LEU A 275 5.03 4.87 5.35
N LEU A 276 4.05 5.73 5.51
CA LEU A 276 2.94 5.55 6.44
C LEU A 276 1.66 6.19 5.89
N GLU A 277 0.53 5.87 6.48
CA GLU A 277 -0.75 6.52 6.25
C GLU A 277 -1.40 6.93 7.57
N LEU A 278 -1.97 8.11 7.60
CA LEU A 278 -2.83 8.60 8.67
C LEU A 278 -4.30 8.42 8.27
N VAL A 279 -4.93 7.39 8.82
CA VAL A 279 -6.34 7.10 8.54
C VAL A 279 -7.21 7.80 9.57
N TYR A 280 -8.02 8.76 9.11
CA TYR A 280 -8.97 9.46 9.98
C TYR A 280 -10.29 8.71 10.05
N PRO A 281 -10.96 8.66 11.23
CA PRO A 281 -12.17 7.88 11.41
C PRO A 281 -13.38 8.49 10.69
N LEU A 282 -14.28 7.61 10.27
CA LEU A 282 -15.64 7.96 9.95
C LEU A 282 -16.47 8.02 11.23
N THR A 283 -17.46 8.91 11.27
CA THR A 283 -18.45 9.00 12.36
C THR A 283 -19.87 8.68 11.88
N SER A 284 -20.05 8.59 10.55
CA SER A 284 -21.32 8.18 9.92
C SER A 284 -21.24 6.71 9.47
N THR A 285 -22.39 6.04 9.50
CA THR A 285 -22.59 4.69 8.96
C THR A 285 -23.27 4.68 7.60
N SER A 286 -23.40 5.85 6.96
CA SER A 286 -24.07 6.03 5.66
C SER A 286 -23.36 7.09 4.82
N PHE A 287 -23.62 7.07 3.50
CA PHE A 287 -23.11 8.10 2.59
C PHE A 287 -23.79 9.46 2.81
N PRO A 288 -23.10 10.59 2.54
CA PRO A 288 -21.73 10.68 2.08
C PRO A 288 -20.71 10.34 3.17
N VAL A 289 -19.58 9.72 2.75
CA VAL A 289 -18.52 9.28 3.65
C VAL A 289 -17.45 10.36 3.72
N LEU A 290 -17.30 10.98 4.89
CA LEU A 290 -16.28 11.99 5.13
C LEU A 290 -15.52 11.67 6.43
N PRO A 291 -14.17 11.62 6.39
CA PRO A 291 -13.38 11.41 7.59
C PRO A 291 -13.43 12.65 8.50
N ASP A 292 -13.50 12.42 9.80
CA ASP A 292 -13.44 13.48 10.82
C ASP A 292 -11.98 13.81 11.17
N LEU A 293 -11.45 14.85 10.53
CA LEU A 293 -10.07 15.30 10.72
C LEU A 293 -9.77 15.91 12.10
N LYS A 294 -10.80 16.12 12.94
CA LYS A 294 -10.62 16.60 14.32
C LYS A 294 -10.31 15.46 15.29
N LYS A 295 -10.63 14.24 14.91
CA LYS A 295 -10.35 13.05 15.72
C LYS A 295 -8.94 12.54 15.46
N SER A 296 -8.40 11.78 16.41
CA SER A 296 -7.08 11.14 16.32
C SER A 296 -7.06 10.11 15.19
N PRO A 297 -6.12 10.21 14.24
CA PRO A 297 -5.98 9.23 13.17
C PRO A 297 -5.37 7.93 13.68
N LYS A 298 -5.65 6.83 12.98
CA LYS A 298 -4.95 5.55 13.12
C LYS A 298 -3.67 5.60 12.29
N LEU A 299 -2.56 5.14 12.85
CA LEU A 299 -1.26 5.08 12.18
C LEU A 299 -1.06 3.72 11.53
N LEU A 300 -0.90 3.69 10.23
CA LEU A 300 -0.58 2.49 9.48
C LEU A 300 0.76 2.69 8.76
N TRP A 301 1.72 1.81 9.02
CA TRP A 301 3.01 1.82 8.34
C TRP A 301 2.94 1.08 7.00
N LEU A 302 3.93 1.31 6.17
CA LEU A 302 4.03 0.71 4.83
C LEU A 302 3.97 -0.81 4.83
N ASP A 303 4.66 -1.44 5.81
CA ASP A 303 4.90 -2.87 5.79
C ASP A 303 4.93 -3.46 7.21
N THR A 304 4.22 -4.58 7.40
CA THR A 304 4.11 -5.27 8.69
C THR A 304 5.43 -5.92 9.12
N GLY A 305 6.25 -6.38 8.16
CA GLY A 305 7.57 -6.95 8.45
C GLY A 305 8.52 -5.92 9.05
N LEU A 306 8.49 -4.68 8.54
CA LEU A 306 9.24 -3.56 9.14
C LEU A 306 8.75 -3.25 10.55
N VAL A 307 7.44 -3.25 10.79
CA VAL A 307 6.86 -3.03 12.12
C VAL A 307 7.36 -4.08 13.10
N ASN A 308 7.26 -5.35 12.74
CA ASN A 308 7.71 -6.48 13.57
C ASN A 308 9.20 -6.42 13.86
N TYR A 309 10.02 -6.07 12.85
CA TYR A 309 11.47 -5.99 13.01
C TYR A 309 11.87 -4.90 14.01
N VAL A 310 11.32 -3.69 13.86
CA VAL A 310 11.67 -2.57 14.75
C VAL A 310 11.10 -2.76 16.16
N ALA A 311 9.95 -3.40 16.30
CA ALA A 311 9.38 -3.76 17.60
C ALA A 311 10.14 -4.91 18.30
N GLY A 312 11.14 -5.53 17.66
CA GLY A 312 11.86 -6.68 18.20
C GLY A 312 11.04 -7.96 18.26
N MET A 313 9.86 -7.97 17.63
CA MET A 313 8.92 -9.09 17.68
C MET A 313 9.32 -10.26 16.79
N GLN A 314 10.20 -10.07 15.81
CA GLN A 314 10.62 -11.15 14.90
C GLN A 314 11.33 -12.29 15.64
N GLU A 315 12.19 -11.99 16.63
CA GLU A 315 12.88 -13.00 17.40
C GLU A 315 11.91 -13.76 18.31
N GLU A 316 10.99 -13.04 18.97
CA GLU A 316 9.96 -13.65 19.81
C GLU A 316 9.05 -14.58 18.99
N LEU A 317 8.65 -14.13 17.79
CA LEU A 317 7.85 -14.89 16.84
C LEU A 317 8.54 -16.14 16.28
N LEU A 318 9.87 -16.17 16.26
CA LEU A 318 10.65 -17.33 15.83
C LEU A 318 10.77 -18.43 16.91
N PHE A 319 10.71 -18.06 18.19
CA PHE A 319 11.01 -18.96 19.31
C PHE A 319 9.79 -19.42 20.11
N THR A 320 8.60 -18.85 19.87
CA THR A 320 7.39 -19.21 20.61
C THR A 320 6.59 -20.26 19.85
N THR A 321 6.25 -21.35 20.56
CA THR A 321 5.43 -22.45 20.04
C THR A 321 3.93 -22.21 20.16
N ASP A 322 3.51 -21.21 20.94
CA ASP A 322 2.11 -20.88 21.17
C ASP A 322 1.68 -19.76 20.25
N SER A 323 1.04 -20.15 19.13
CA SER A 323 0.66 -19.23 18.06
C SER A 323 -0.43 -18.21 18.44
N ASP A 324 -1.18 -18.46 19.50
CA ASP A 324 -2.31 -17.61 19.91
C ASP A 324 -1.86 -16.40 20.74
N GLU A 325 -0.78 -16.51 21.52
CA GLU A 325 -0.17 -15.36 22.21
C GLU A 325 0.59 -14.40 21.28
N LEU A 326 1.07 -14.91 20.15
CA LEU A 326 1.85 -14.16 19.16
C LEU A 326 0.98 -13.26 18.26
N TRP A 327 -0.31 -13.49 18.23
CA TRP A 327 -1.23 -12.71 17.45
C TRP A 327 -1.71 -11.52 18.26
N ASN A 328 -0.82 -10.60 18.47
CA ASN A 328 -1.25 -9.29 18.94
C ASN A 328 -2.28 -8.75 17.95
N GLY A 329 -3.46 -8.37 18.43
CA GLY A 329 -4.54 -7.85 17.60
C GLY A 329 -4.09 -6.72 16.68
N ASP A 330 -3.15 -5.91 17.15
CA ASP A 330 -2.59 -4.76 16.40
C ASP A 330 -1.85 -5.19 15.14
N ILE A 331 -1.08 -6.29 15.20
CA ILE A 331 -0.34 -6.82 14.04
C ILE A 331 -1.29 -7.47 13.03
N ALA A 332 -2.32 -8.18 13.51
CA ALA A 332 -3.35 -8.72 12.64
C ALA A 332 -4.15 -7.60 11.94
N GLU A 333 -4.49 -6.54 12.66
CA GLU A 333 -5.14 -5.38 12.08
C GLU A 333 -4.23 -4.68 11.06
N HIS A 334 -2.94 -4.55 11.37
CA HIS A 334 -1.97 -3.92 10.48
C HIS A 334 -1.77 -4.71 9.17
N ILE A 335 -1.67 -6.04 9.22
CA ILE A 335 -1.54 -6.85 7.99
C ILE A 335 -2.82 -6.84 7.15
N VAL A 336 -4.00 -6.84 7.79
CA VAL A 336 -5.27 -6.65 7.09
C VAL A 336 -5.29 -5.29 6.38
N ALA A 337 -4.83 -4.23 7.04
CA ALA A 337 -4.70 -2.93 6.41
C ALA A 337 -3.76 -2.95 5.21
N GLN A 338 -2.64 -3.68 5.28
CA GLN A 338 -1.70 -3.85 4.17
C GLN A 338 -2.34 -4.61 3.01
N GLU A 339 -3.07 -5.69 3.27
CA GLU A 339 -3.78 -6.46 2.25
C GLU A 339 -4.88 -5.65 1.57
N LEU A 340 -5.71 -4.92 2.33
CA LEU A 340 -6.73 -4.03 1.78
C LEU A 340 -6.14 -2.96 0.86
N LEU A 341 -4.95 -2.41 1.19
CA LEU A 341 -4.27 -1.44 0.35
C LEU A 341 -3.62 -2.10 -0.87
N GLY A 342 -3.02 -3.29 -0.69
CA GLY A 342 -2.37 -4.04 -1.77
C GLY A 342 -3.33 -4.56 -2.84
N ALA A 343 -4.62 -4.70 -2.50
CA ALA A 343 -5.68 -5.11 -3.42
C ALA A 343 -6.00 -4.06 -4.49
N THR A 344 -5.59 -2.80 -4.31
CA THR A 344 -5.85 -1.72 -5.26
C THR A 344 -4.57 -1.16 -5.86
N THR A 345 -4.66 -0.71 -7.11
CA THR A 345 -3.62 0.07 -7.79
C THR A 345 -4.04 1.54 -7.97
N MET A 346 -5.21 1.91 -7.45
CA MET A 346 -5.71 3.29 -7.55
C MET A 346 -4.93 4.19 -6.59
N PHE A 347 -4.33 5.23 -7.14
CA PHE A 347 -3.64 6.22 -6.31
C PHE A 347 -4.62 7.12 -5.57
N GLY A 348 -4.38 7.34 -4.28
CA GLY A 348 -5.19 8.21 -3.43
C GLY A 348 -6.38 7.51 -2.76
N GLU A 349 -6.59 6.23 -3.00
CA GLU A 349 -7.54 5.44 -2.23
C GLU A 349 -7.03 5.27 -0.80
N LYS A 350 -7.87 5.59 0.18
CA LYS A 350 -7.55 5.49 1.61
C LYS A 350 -8.41 4.44 2.28
N ARG A 351 -7.79 3.73 3.22
CA ARG A 351 -8.50 2.86 4.15
C ARG A 351 -9.42 3.69 5.04
N MET A 352 -10.47 3.09 5.53
CA MET A 352 -11.45 3.76 6.39
C MET A 352 -11.69 2.90 7.63
N PHE A 353 -11.93 3.53 8.76
CA PHE A 353 -12.43 2.90 9.99
C PHE A 353 -13.50 3.77 10.61
N TRP A 354 -14.28 3.21 11.52
CA TRP A 354 -15.39 3.95 12.12
C TRP A 354 -15.23 4.07 13.62
N VAL A 355 -15.63 5.22 14.16
CA VAL A 355 -15.80 5.45 15.59
C VAL A 355 -17.16 6.06 15.86
N ARG A 356 -17.78 5.63 16.94
CA ARG A 356 -19.05 6.19 17.37
C ARG A 356 -18.87 7.65 17.81
N ASP A 357 -19.68 8.55 17.27
CA ASP A 357 -19.70 9.96 17.66
C ASP A 357 -20.69 10.19 18.82
N ALA A 358 -20.40 9.59 19.97
CA ALA A 358 -21.17 9.76 21.19
C ALA A 358 -20.24 10.07 22.37
N ARG A 359 -20.74 10.89 23.29
CA ARG A 359 -19.97 11.30 24.49
C ARG A 359 -19.63 10.05 25.30
N ASN A 360 -18.35 9.86 25.62
CA ASN A 360 -17.80 8.68 26.34
C ASN A 360 -17.95 7.33 25.61
N SER A 361 -18.22 7.29 24.31
CA SER A 361 -18.17 6.05 23.55
C SER A 361 -16.74 5.71 23.16
N GLN A 362 -16.36 4.44 23.32
CA GLN A 362 -15.09 3.86 22.87
C GLN A 362 -15.31 2.86 21.71
N ALA A 363 -16.54 2.84 21.12
CA ALA A 363 -16.82 1.92 20.04
C ALA A 363 -16.03 2.32 18.80
N GLU A 364 -15.23 1.39 18.29
CA GLU A 364 -14.41 1.51 17.10
C GLU A 364 -14.54 0.21 16.29
N VAL A 365 -14.77 0.33 14.99
CA VAL A 365 -14.73 -0.78 14.02
C VAL A 365 -13.44 -0.65 13.25
N ASP A 366 -12.65 -1.72 13.15
CA ASP A 366 -11.27 -1.73 12.68
C ASP A 366 -11.14 -1.20 11.26
N PHE A 367 -12.04 -1.62 10.34
CA PHE A 367 -12.12 -1.10 8.98
C PHE A 367 -13.58 -0.96 8.51
N VAL A 368 -13.76 -0.08 7.54
CA VAL A 368 -15.01 0.03 6.76
C VAL A 368 -14.62 0.06 5.30
N ILE A 369 -15.18 -0.84 4.50
CA ILE A 369 -14.97 -0.84 3.06
C ILE A 369 -16.21 -0.35 2.33
N ARG A 370 -15.98 0.26 1.18
CA ARG A 370 -17.03 0.62 0.24
C ARG A 370 -17.19 -0.52 -0.75
N TYR A 371 -18.39 -1.08 -0.81
CA TYR A 371 -18.74 -2.07 -1.81
C TYR A 371 -20.03 -1.66 -2.51
N LYS A 372 -19.95 -1.27 -3.79
CA LYS A 372 -21.07 -0.68 -4.55
C LYS A 372 -21.67 0.54 -3.79
N SER A 373 -22.92 0.48 -3.38
CA SER A 373 -23.63 1.51 -2.58
C SER A 373 -23.63 1.22 -1.07
N HIS A 374 -22.86 0.24 -0.61
CA HIS A 374 -22.83 -0.23 0.78
C HIS A 374 -21.55 0.19 1.50
N LEU A 375 -21.65 0.39 2.82
CA LEU A 375 -20.55 0.58 3.75
C LEU A 375 -20.48 -0.63 4.67
N LEU A 376 -19.55 -1.54 4.38
CA LEU A 376 -19.44 -2.81 5.10
C LEU A 376 -18.40 -2.69 6.22
N PRO A 377 -18.79 -2.89 7.49
CA PRO A 377 -17.85 -2.89 8.60
C PRO A 377 -17.07 -4.20 8.64
N ILE A 378 -15.78 -4.09 8.98
CA ILE A 378 -14.87 -5.21 9.16
C ILE A 378 -14.27 -5.13 10.56
N GLU A 379 -14.41 -6.20 11.30
CA GLU A 379 -13.74 -6.42 12.59
C GLU A 379 -12.67 -7.50 12.44
N VAL A 380 -11.45 -7.24 12.90
CA VAL A 380 -10.33 -8.18 12.87
C VAL A 380 -10.20 -8.85 14.22
N LYS A 381 -10.24 -10.18 14.25
CA LYS A 381 -10.15 -10.94 15.50
C LYS A 381 -9.30 -12.20 15.34
N THR A 382 -8.35 -12.37 16.26
CA THR A 382 -7.41 -13.49 16.25
C THR A 382 -7.77 -14.60 17.24
N GLY A 383 -8.66 -14.33 18.19
CA GLY A 383 -9.06 -15.29 19.25
C GLY A 383 -10.51 -15.77 19.14
N ASN A 384 -10.80 -16.90 19.79
CA ASN A 384 -12.11 -17.56 19.73
C ASN A 384 -13.24 -16.83 20.51
N ASN A 385 -12.91 -15.99 21.49
CA ASN A 385 -13.87 -15.36 22.42
C ASN A 385 -14.00 -13.84 22.24
N SER A 386 -13.81 -13.33 21.06
CA SER A 386 -13.81 -11.89 20.83
C SER A 386 -15.22 -11.32 20.79
N LYS A 387 -15.52 -10.42 21.70
CA LYS A 387 -16.80 -9.69 21.72
C LYS A 387 -16.82 -8.68 20.57
N LEU A 388 -17.84 -8.77 19.73
CA LEU A 388 -18.04 -7.89 18.57
C LEU A 388 -18.92 -6.66 18.90
N ARG A 389 -18.70 -6.06 20.07
CA ARG A 389 -19.57 -4.98 20.57
C ARG A 389 -19.57 -3.75 19.66
N SER A 390 -18.42 -3.35 19.16
CA SER A 390 -18.31 -2.19 18.27
C SER A 390 -18.95 -2.46 16.92
N LEU A 391 -18.75 -3.66 16.37
CA LEU A 391 -19.41 -4.10 15.14
C LEU A 391 -20.93 -4.10 15.28
N HIS A 392 -21.46 -4.65 16.37
CA HIS A 392 -22.90 -4.62 16.66
C HIS A 392 -23.39 -3.18 16.77
N GLN A 393 -22.64 -2.28 17.44
CA GLN A 393 -23.01 -0.88 17.56
C GLN A 393 -23.08 -0.18 16.20
N PHE A 394 -22.10 -0.45 15.30
CA PHE A 394 -22.16 0.04 13.92
C PHE A 394 -23.43 -0.47 13.22
N MET A 395 -23.72 -1.76 13.34
CA MET A 395 -24.88 -2.38 12.70
C MET A 395 -26.22 -1.84 13.24
N GLU A 396 -26.30 -1.51 14.53
CA GLU A 396 -27.50 -0.86 15.10
C GLU A 396 -27.75 0.54 14.49
N GLU A 397 -26.68 1.29 14.19
CA GLU A 397 -26.75 2.65 13.65
C GLU A 397 -26.80 2.68 12.11
N SER A 398 -26.54 1.55 11.44
CA SER A 398 -26.49 1.47 9.98
C SER A 398 -27.78 0.87 9.37
N ARG A 399 -27.90 1.02 8.05
CA ARG A 399 -28.93 0.33 7.26
C ARG A 399 -28.45 -0.95 6.60
N GLU A 400 -27.16 -1.27 6.80
CA GLU A 400 -26.51 -2.42 6.18
C GLU A 400 -27.04 -3.72 6.80
N ASN A 401 -27.05 -4.78 6.00
CA ASN A 401 -27.47 -6.12 6.41
C ASN A 401 -26.33 -7.15 6.36
N ILE A 402 -25.11 -6.69 6.10
CA ILE A 402 -23.89 -7.49 6.04
C ILE A 402 -22.83 -6.85 6.93
N ALA A 403 -22.17 -7.68 7.73
CA ALA A 403 -20.97 -7.34 8.49
C ALA A 403 -19.92 -8.42 8.30
N LEU A 404 -18.64 -8.05 8.34
CA LEU A 404 -17.53 -8.93 8.11
C LEU A 404 -16.66 -9.07 9.38
N ARG A 405 -16.28 -10.29 9.72
CA ARG A 405 -15.24 -10.58 10.68
C ARG A 405 -14.11 -11.31 9.98
N LEU A 406 -12.92 -10.72 9.97
CA LEU A 406 -11.69 -11.38 9.54
C LEU A 406 -11.07 -12.10 10.74
N TRP A 407 -10.85 -13.41 10.63
CA TRP A 407 -10.47 -14.24 11.77
C TRP A 407 -9.61 -15.45 11.38
N ASN A 408 -9.11 -16.17 12.41
CA ASN A 408 -8.27 -17.34 12.20
C ASN A 408 -9.04 -18.63 11.85
N GLY A 409 -10.36 -18.63 11.99
CA GLY A 409 -11.17 -19.80 11.72
C GLY A 409 -11.60 -19.92 10.25
N PRO A 410 -12.32 -20.98 9.90
CA PRO A 410 -12.80 -21.21 8.54
C PRO A 410 -13.93 -20.26 8.15
N LEU A 411 -14.23 -20.20 6.86
CA LEU A 411 -15.34 -19.42 6.32
C LEU A 411 -16.67 -19.94 6.89
N SER A 412 -17.46 -19.03 7.47
CA SER A 412 -18.78 -19.33 8.02
C SER A 412 -19.66 -18.08 8.06
N SER A 413 -20.94 -18.23 8.40
CA SER A 413 -21.86 -17.11 8.57
C SER A 413 -22.83 -17.34 9.71
N ASP A 414 -23.20 -16.24 10.38
CA ASP A 414 -24.17 -16.21 11.46
C ASP A 414 -25.22 -15.15 11.17
N VAL A 415 -26.50 -15.46 11.43
CA VAL A 415 -27.58 -14.46 11.36
C VAL A 415 -27.80 -13.88 12.76
N ILE A 416 -27.66 -12.56 12.88
CA ILE A 416 -27.73 -11.84 14.14
C ILE A 416 -28.91 -10.88 14.11
N THR A 417 -29.75 -10.94 15.14
CA THR A 417 -30.88 -10.03 15.29
C THR A 417 -30.48 -8.79 16.08
N ARG A 418 -30.78 -7.61 15.55
CA ARG A 418 -30.57 -6.30 16.19
C ARG A 418 -31.63 -6.04 17.26
N THR A 419 -31.41 -5.01 18.07
CA THR A 419 -32.34 -4.59 19.11
C THR A 419 -33.69 -4.13 18.55
N ASP A 420 -33.72 -3.64 17.32
CA ASP A 420 -34.94 -3.20 16.60
C ASP A 420 -35.69 -4.33 15.86
N GLY A 421 -35.24 -5.58 16.01
CA GLY A 421 -35.82 -6.76 15.37
C GLY A 421 -35.32 -7.03 13.93
N ARG A 422 -34.59 -6.12 13.30
CA ARG A 422 -33.96 -6.39 11.99
C ARG A 422 -32.80 -7.37 12.17
N ALA A 423 -32.51 -8.14 11.13
CA ALA A 423 -31.38 -9.06 11.13
C ALA A 423 -30.27 -8.59 10.19
N PHE A 424 -29.05 -8.98 10.47
CA PHE A 424 -27.92 -8.89 9.55
C PHE A 424 -27.15 -10.20 9.54
N THR A 425 -26.44 -10.47 8.45
CA THR A 425 -25.54 -11.61 8.34
C THR A 425 -24.13 -11.18 8.68
N LEU A 426 -23.54 -11.83 9.68
CA LEU A 426 -22.13 -11.74 10.00
C LEU A 426 -21.40 -12.84 9.23
N TYR A 427 -20.53 -12.45 8.31
CA TYR A 427 -19.64 -13.39 7.64
C TYR A 427 -18.31 -13.44 8.35
N ASN A 428 -17.92 -14.65 8.75
CA ASN A 428 -16.63 -14.94 9.36
C ASN A 428 -15.69 -15.42 8.25
N ILE A 429 -14.70 -14.63 7.91
CA ILE A 429 -13.84 -14.82 6.75
C ILE A 429 -12.41 -15.06 7.24
N PRO A 430 -11.71 -16.11 6.77
CA PRO A 430 -10.29 -16.29 7.08
C PRO A 430 -9.44 -15.06 6.75
N LEU A 431 -8.49 -14.71 7.63
CA LEU A 431 -7.61 -13.55 7.49
C LEU A 431 -6.87 -13.51 6.14
N TYR A 432 -6.49 -14.66 5.61
CA TYR A 432 -5.76 -14.75 4.35
C TYR A 432 -6.57 -14.35 3.11
N TYR A 433 -7.87 -14.06 3.26
CA TYR A 433 -8.71 -13.51 2.19
C TYR A 433 -8.85 -11.97 2.26
N ALA A 434 -8.18 -11.29 3.18
CA ALA A 434 -8.32 -9.85 3.38
C ALA A 434 -8.11 -9.02 2.09
N GLY A 435 -7.18 -9.42 1.23
CA GLY A 435 -6.91 -8.76 -0.06
C GLY A 435 -7.91 -9.09 -1.18
N HIS A 436 -8.86 -9.99 -0.96
CA HIS A 436 -9.77 -10.52 -1.99
C HIS A 436 -11.25 -10.42 -1.59
N LEU A 437 -11.59 -9.49 -0.69
CA LEU A 437 -12.97 -9.30 -0.23
C LEU A 437 -13.92 -8.92 -1.36
N ASP A 438 -13.48 -8.15 -2.35
CA ASP A 438 -14.31 -7.79 -3.51
C ASP A 438 -14.67 -9.02 -4.35
N ASN A 439 -13.71 -9.92 -4.59
CA ASN A 439 -13.97 -11.17 -5.31
C ASN A 439 -15.00 -12.03 -4.57
N TRP A 440 -14.85 -12.12 -3.25
CA TRP A 440 -15.78 -12.86 -2.41
C TRP A 440 -17.17 -12.22 -2.38
N LEU A 441 -17.27 -10.89 -2.18
CA LEU A 441 -18.54 -10.16 -2.18
C LEU A 441 -19.27 -10.26 -3.54
N ASN A 442 -18.53 -10.26 -4.65
CA ASN A 442 -19.08 -10.47 -5.97
C ASN A 442 -19.67 -11.88 -6.14
N SER A 443 -19.14 -12.89 -5.45
CA SER A 443 -19.68 -14.26 -5.48
C SER A 443 -20.97 -14.42 -4.68
N LEU A 444 -21.27 -13.52 -3.73
CA LEU A 444 -22.52 -13.54 -2.96
C LEU A 444 -23.72 -12.93 -3.70
N THR A 445 -23.43 -12.07 -4.69
CA THR A 445 -24.47 -11.42 -5.50
C THR A 445 -24.46 -12.05 -6.88
N PRO A 446 -25.48 -12.83 -7.26
CA PRO A 446 -25.60 -13.41 -8.60
C PRO A 446 -25.73 -12.37 -9.71
#